data_045bd24e428f2b6f7b7688f98aad13ba
#
_entry.id   045bd24e428f2b6f7b7688f98aad13ba
#
_cell.length_a   1.000
_cell.length_b   1.000
_cell.length_c   1.000
_cell.angle_alpha   90.00
_cell.angle_beta   90.00
_cell.angle_gamma   90.00
#
_symmetry.space_group_name_H-M   'P 1'
#
loop_
_entity.id
_entity.type
_entity.pdbx_description
1 polymer ?
#
loop_
_entity_poly.entity_id
_entity_poly.type
_entity_poly.pdbx_seq_one_letter_code
_entity_poly.pdbx_strand_id
1 'polypeptide(L)'
;GDQTRILLESIAENQGFKVGDFAQRWQQLFEDYDGYVDGATKATLANLAAAKSPPDAGSDSDDLAGAARIAPLVYVYRNNLPELIAGAKAQTAFTHNHPQVNNCAAFFATVAYRILAGTAPVAAIEEAQKDTIDSEPFKEWIRMGLESAETDSRQAILDFGQMCEIPAAFPGVVHLIAKYENDLKTALVENVMAGGDSAGRGLLAGMVLGAH
;
A
#
# COMPACT_ATOMS: atom_id res chain seq x y z
N GLY A 1 10.26 -1.76 5.18
CA GLY A 1 10.32 -2.29 6.56
C GLY A 1 10.38 -1.18 7.59
N ASP A 2 11.45 -0.37 7.60
CA ASP A 2 11.69 0.60 8.70
C ASP A 2 10.58 1.63 8.86
N GLN A 3 10.08 2.21 7.79
CA GLN A 3 8.96 3.16 7.85
C GLN A 3 7.66 2.51 8.39
N THR A 4 7.42 1.23 8.06
CA THR A 4 6.28 0.47 8.62
C THR A 4 6.47 0.19 10.11
N ARG A 5 7.70 -0.09 10.55
CA ARG A 5 8.04 -0.27 11.96
C ARG A 5 7.79 1.03 12.75
N ILE A 6 8.24 2.17 12.24
CA ILE A 6 7.97 3.48 12.86
C ILE A 6 6.46 3.75 12.98
N LEU A 7 5.68 3.41 11.96
CA LEU A 7 4.22 3.51 12.03
C LEU A 7 3.63 2.63 13.13
N LEU A 8 4.09 1.39 13.25
CA LEU A 8 3.65 0.45 14.28
C LEU A 8 3.98 0.96 15.69
N GLU A 9 5.21 1.46 15.91
CA GLU A 9 5.64 2.04 17.17
C GLU A 9 4.78 3.25 17.55
N SER A 10 4.55 4.17 16.61
CA SER A 10 3.69 5.34 16.82
C SER A 10 2.26 4.95 17.23
N ILE A 11 1.66 3.98 16.51
CA ILE A 11 0.32 3.47 16.82
C ILE A 11 0.28 2.81 18.20
N ALA A 12 1.26 2.00 18.54
CA ALA A 12 1.30 1.26 19.81
C ALA A 12 1.35 2.22 21.01
N GLU A 13 2.18 3.25 20.94
CA GLU A 13 2.31 4.21 22.04
C GLU A 13 1.09 5.15 22.17
N ASN A 14 0.49 5.54 21.04
CA ASN A 14 -0.65 6.45 21.04
C ASN A 14 -2.01 5.74 21.14
N GLN A 15 -2.04 4.40 21.13
CA GLN A 15 -3.26 3.59 21.06
C GLN A 15 -4.16 3.94 19.85
N GLY A 16 -3.55 4.39 18.75
CA GLY A 16 -4.19 4.80 17.51
C GLY A 16 -3.25 5.65 16.66
N PHE A 17 -3.66 5.97 15.45
CA PHE A 17 -2.83 6.73 14.52
C PHE A 17 -2.91 8.23 14.80
N LYS A 18 -1.76 8.86 14.98
CA LYS A 18 -1.59 10.31 15.06
C LYS A 18 -0.53 10.77 14.07
N VAL A 19 -0.95 11.44 13.01
CA VAL A 19 -0.05 11.84 11.93
C VAL A 19 1.12 12.71 12.42
N GLY A 20 0.92 13.57 13.41
CA GLY A 20 1.99 14.40 13.96
C GLY A 20 3.08 13.60 14.70
N ASP A 21 2.69 12.62 15.51
CA ASP A 21 3.64 11.74 16.20
C ASP A 21 4.38 10.83 15.18
N PHE A 22 3.65 10.25 14.23
CA PHE A 22 4.26 9.47 13.16
C PHE A 22 5.26 10.31 12.36
N ALA A 23 4.91 11.54 11.98
CA ALA A 23 5.79 12.44 11.23
C ALA A 23 7.06 12.76 11.99
N GLN A 24 6.96 13.03 13.31
CA GLN A 24 8.13 13.31 14.15
C GLN A 24 9.08 12.11 14.23
N ARG A 25 8.55 10.91 14.51
CA ARG A 25 9.35 9.68 14.57
C ARG A 25 9.97 9.32 13.22
N TRP A 26 9.22 9.54 12.14
CA TRP A 26 9.69 9.31 10.80
C TRP A 26 10.86 10.25 10.46
N GLN A 27 10.81 11.54 10.84
CA GLN A 27 11.93 12.45 10.67
C GLN A 27 13.15 12.01 11.48
N GLN A 28 12.97 11.62 12.73
CA GLN A 28 14.05 11.11 13.58
C GLN A 28 14.73 9.87 12.99
N LEU A 29 13.96 8.97 12.35
CA LEU A 29 14.54 7.83 11.66
C LEU A 29 15.58 8.26 10.61
N PHE A 30 15.35 9.37 9.91
CA PHE A 30 16.20 9.81 8.81
C PHE A 30 17.32 10.78 9.21
N GLU A 31 17.47 11.14 10.48
CA GLU A 31 18.59 11.97 10.95
C GLU A 31 19.95 11.30 10.76
N ASP A 32 20.05 10.00 11.05
CA ASP A 32 21.28 9.20 10.95
C ASP A 32 21.06 7.91 10.14
N TYR A 33 20.16 7.94 9.15
CA TYR A 33 19.81 6.75 8.37
C TYR A 33 20.82 6.44 7.29
N ASP A 34 21.46 5.28 7.36
CA ASP A 34 22.49 4.77 6.42
C ASP A 34 21.91 3.84 5.32
N GLY A 35 20.60 3.59 5.33
CA GLY A 35 19.93 2.75 4.34
C GLY A 35 19.57 3.49 3.05
N TYR A 36 18.87 2.79 2.17
CA TYR A 36 18.38 3.37 0.92
C TYR A 36 17.25 4.39 1.18
N VAL A 37 17.41 5.57 0.62
CA VAL A 37 16.42 6.67 0.67
C VAL A 37 15.90 6.91 -0.74
N ASP A 38 14.60 6.61 -0.95
CA ASP A 38 13.93 6.80 -2.24
C ASP A 38 13.64 8.28 -2.57
N GLY A 39 13.16 8.53 -3.80
CA GLY A 39 12.86 9.87 -4.27
C GLY A 39 11.75 10.56 -3.49
N ALA A 40 10.69 9.84 -3.13
CA ALA A 40 9.57 10.38 -2.37
C ALA A 40 10.00 10.76 -0.94
N THR A 41 10.81 9.92 -0.29
CA THR A 41 11.40 10.24 1.03
C THR A 41 12.27 11.48 0.98
N LYS A 42 13.17 11.59 -0.03
CA LYS A 42 14.02 12.79 -0.21
C LYS A 42 13.19 14.06 -0.40
N ALA A 43 12.16 14.01 -1.23
CA ALA A 43 11.28 15.15 -1.49
C ALA A 43 10.51 15.54 -0.22
N THR A 44 9.99 14.57 0.53
CA THR A 44 9.29 14.82 1.80
C THR A 44 10.21 15.46 2.83
N LEU A 45 11.43 14.97 3.00
CA LEU A 45 12.42 15.57 3.91
C LEU A 45 12.75 17.02 3.53
N ALA A 46 12.92 17.30 2.22
CA ALA A 46 13.16 18.66 1.74
C ALA A 46 11.95 19.58 1.99
N ASN A 47 10.73 19.10 1.80
CA ASN A 47 9.51 19.84 2.09
C ASN A 47 9.35 20.15 3.60
N LEU A 48 9.65 19.17 4.47
CA LEU A 48 9.65 19.39 5.91
C LEU A 48 10.72 20.42 6.35
N ALA A 49 11.92 20.36 5.76
CA ALA A 49 12.96 21.37 5.99
C ALA A 49 12.55 22.78 5.51
N ALA A 50 11.66 22.86 4.51
CA ALA A 50 11.04 24.10 4.05
C ALA A 50 9.79 24.52 4.90
N ALA A 51 9.62 23.92 6.10
CA ALA A 51 8.52 24.17 7.04
C ALA A 51 7.12 23.84 6.52
N LYS A 52 6.99 22.96 5.50
CA LYS A 52 5.70 22.37 5.15
C LYS A 52 5.31 21.32 6.20
N SER A 53 4.02 21.15 6.40
CA SER A 53 3.45 20.14 7.32
C SER A 53 2.62 19.11 6.57
N PRO A 54 2.35 17.94 7.15
CA PRO A 54 1.43 16.98 6.52
C PRO A 54 0.03 17.58 6.28
N PRO A 55 -0.63 17.31 5.12
CA PRO A 55 -0.16 16.46 4.03
C PRO A 55 0.76 17.15 3.00
N ASP A 56 0.94 18.48 3.07
CA ASP A 56 1.66 19.30 2.05
C ASP A 56 3.17 19.01 2.02
N ALA A 57 3.69 18.35 3.04
CA ALA A 57 5.07 17.86 3.05
C ALA A 57 5.27 16.65 2.13
N GLY A 58 4.23 15.87 1.84
CA GLY A 58 4.32 14.70 0.97
C GLY A 58 4.74 15.06 -0.46
N SER A 59 5.47 14.14 -1.09
CA SER A 59 5.82 14.24 -2.51
C SER A 59 4.61 14.02 -3.41
N ASP A 60 4.71 14.38 -4.66
CA ASP A 60 3.73 14.08 -5.72
C ASP A 60 3.99 12.72 -6.42
N SER A 61 4.86 11.89 -5.84
CA SER A 61 5.18 10.57 -6.38
C SER A 61 3.95 9.67 -6.45
N ASP A 62 3.78 8.98 -7.57
CA ASP A 62 2.77 7.96 -7.82
C ASP A 62 3.24 6.53 -7.52
N ASP A 63 4.34 6.40 -6.78
CA ASP A 63 4.89 5.12 -6.32
C ASP A 63 3.94 4.43 -5.33
N LEU A 64 3.61 3.16 -5.62
CA LEU A 64 2.73 2.32 -4.79
C LEU A 64 3.26 2.11 -3.36
N ALA A 65 4.57 2.27 -3.14
CA ALA A 65 5.19 2.12 -1.82
C ALA A 65 4.58 3.03 -0.75
N GLY A 66 4.01 4.19 -1.14
CA GLY A 66 3.25 5.04 -0.23
C GLY A 66 2.09 4.33 0.44
N ALA A 67 1.31 3.56 -0.33
CA ALA A 67 0.17 2.78 0.14
C ALA A 67 0.57 1.45 0.80
N ALA A 68 1.79 0.96 0.56
CA ALA A 68 2.18 -0.39 0.97
C ALA A 68 2.44 -0.56 2.48
N ARG A 69 2.45 0.52 3.27
CA ARG A 69 2.81 0.52 4.70
C ARG A 69 1.63 0.42 5.66
N ILE A 70 0.40 0.29 5.18
CA ILE A 70 -0.84 0.44 5.96
C ILE A 70 -1.18 -0.74 6.88
N ALA A 71 -0.46 -1.85 6.84
CA ALA A 71 -0.79 -3.06 7.63
C ALA A 71 -0.98 -2.79 9.14
N PRO A 72 -0.18 -1.96 9.84
CA PRO A 72 -0.43 -1.61 11.24
C PRO A 72 -1.78 -0.92 11.46
N LEU A 73 -2.24 -0.10 10.50
CA LEU A 73 -3.54 0.56 10.56
C LEU A 73 -4.69 -0.44 10.38
N VAL A 74 -4.53 -1.41 9.45
CA VAL A 74 -5.51 -2.50 9.27
C VAL A 74 -5.71 -3.26 10.58
N TYR A 75 -4.63 -3.56 11.30
CA TYR A 75 -4.72 -4.24 12.58
C TYR A 75 -5.45 -3.43 13.65
N VAL A 76 -5.08 -2.17 13.85
CA VAL A 76 -5.65 -1.35 14.94
C VAL A 76 -7.09 -0.94 14.66
N TYR A 77 -7.44 -0.66 13.41
CA TYR A 77 -8.79 -0.24 13.00
C TYR A 77 -9.62 -1.34 12.35
N ARG A 78 -9.30 -2.61 12.62
CA ARG A 78 -9.99 -3.79 12.03
C ARG A 78 -11.50 -3.85 12.27
N ASN A 79 -12.02 -3.06 13.20
CA ASN A 79 -13.45 -2.96 13.51
C ASN A 79 -14.05 -1.57 13.16
N ASN A 80 -13.28 -0.69 12.49
CA ASN A 80 -13.71 0.67 12.18
C ASN A 80 -13.20 1.10 10.81
N LEU A 81 -13.95 0.74 9.75
CA LEU A 81 -13.57 1.02 8.37
C LEU A 81 -13.37 2.53 8.08
N PRO A 82 -14.24 3.45 8.55
CA PRO A 82 -14.04 4.89 8.32
C PRO A 82 -12.69 5.40 8.86
N GLU A 83 -12.32 5.01 10.08
CA GLU A 83 -11.04 5.41 10.67
C GLU A 83 -9.85 4.72 9.98
N LEU A 84 -10.01 3.47 9.56
CA LEU A 84 -9.00 2.77 8.78
C LEU A 84 -8.70 3.50 7.47
N ILE A 85 -9.72 3.86 6.71
CA ILE A 85 -9.57 4.59 5.44
C ILE A 85 -8.92 5.96 5.67
N ALA A 86 -9.39 6.71 6.67
CA ALA A 86 -8.85 8.02 7.00
C ALA A 86 -7.37 7.93 7.41
N GLY A 87 -7.02 6.98 8.27
CA GLY A 87 -5.65 6.74 8.70
C GLY A 87 -4.75 6.28 7.56
N ALA A 88 -5.22 5.37 6.70
CA ALA A 88 -4.47 4.89 5.54
C ALA A 88 -4.15 6.04 4.56
N LYS A 89 -5.13 6.87 4.24
CA LYS A 89 -4.91 8.06 3.40
C LYS A 89 -3.96 9.06 4.05
N ALA A 90 -4.12 9.39 5.33
CA ALA A 90 -3.28 10.36 6.01
C ALA A 90 -1.82 9.89 6.15
N GLN A 91 -1.60 8.60 6.45
CA GLN A 91 -0.27 8.00 6.47
C GLN A 91 0.39 8.03 5.08
N THR A 92 -0.39 7.72 4.05
CA THR A 92 0.11 7.69 2.68
C THR A 92 0.45 9.10 2.20
N ALA A 93 -0.45 10.06 2.38
CA ALA A 93 -0.26 11.45 1.97
C ALA A 93 0.92 12.12 2.67
N PHE A 94 1.34 11.64 3.82
CA PHE A 94 2.51 12.18 4.53
C PHE A 94 3.79 12.11 3.69
N THR A 95 3.98 11.06 2.88
CA THR A 95 5.15 10.91 1.99
C THR A 95 4.80 10.90 0.50
N HIS A 96 3.57 10.52 0.16
CA HIS A 96 3.07 10.42 -1.21
C HIS A 96 1.70 11.11 -1.28
N ASN A 97 1.70 12.44 -1.39
CA ASN A 97 0.45 13.21 -1.47
C ASN A 97 -0.08 13.23 -2.92
N HIS A 98 -0.20 12.06 -3.51
CA HIS A 98 -0.73 11.84 -4.85
C HIS A 98 -2.13 11.21 -4.78
N PRO A 99 -3.16 11.74 -5.48
CA PRO A 99 -4.53 11.26 -5.36
C PRO A 99 -4.69 9.76 -5.62
N GLN A 100 -4.00 9.22 -6.62
CA GLN A 100 -4.09 7.79 -6.95
C GLN A 100 -3.46 6.91 -5.86
N VAL A 101 -2.33 7.31 -5.25
CA VAL A 101 -1.69 6.56 -4.15
C VAL A 101 -2.59 6.53 -2.91
N ASN A 102 -3.23 7.67 -2.61
CA ASN A 102 -4.21 7.76 -1.52
C ASN A 102 -5.44 6.86 -1.78
N ASN A 103 -5.88 6.76 -3.03
CA ASN A 103 -6.97 5.84 -3.41
C ASN A 103 -6.55 4.37 -3.34
N CYS A 104 -5.31 4.04 -3.72
CA CYS A 104 -4.74 2.70 -3.50
C CYS A 104 -4.75 2.30 -2.04
N ALA A 105 -4.32 3.20 -1.15
CA ALA A 105 -4.32 2.94 0.29
C ALA A 105 -5.74 2.69 0.82
N ALA A 106 -6.73 3.49 0.42
CA ALA A 106 -8.13 3.28 0.79
C ALA A 106 -8.68 1.96 0.26
N PHE A 107 -8.37 1.62 -1.00
CA PHE A 107 -8.81 0.38 -1.64
C PHE A 107 -8.27 -0.85 -0.91
N PHE A 108 -6.94 -0.97 -0.74
CA PHE A 108 -6.36 -2.14 -0.09
C PHE A 108 -6.68 -2.21 1.41
N ALA A 109 -6.88 -1.07 2.08
CA ALA A 109 -7.41 -1.03 3.45
C ALA A 109 -8.82 -1.63 3.52
N THR A 110 -9.70 -1.29 2.55
CA THR A 110 -11.06 -1.83 2.47
C THR A 110 -11.06 -3.32 2.14
N VAL A 111 -10.21 -3.76 1.20
CA VAL A 111 -10.03 -5.18 0.87
C VAL A 111 -9.63 -5.98 2.12
N ALA A 112 -8.57 -5.55 2.82
CA ALA A 112 -8.10 -6.23 4.02
C ALA A 112 -9.16 -6.24 5.15
N TYR A 113 -9.90 -5.13 5.33
CA TYR A 113 -11.00 -5.06 6.28
C TYR A 113 -12.09 -6.12 6.01
N ARG A 114 -12.49 -6.30 4.74
CA ARG A 114 -13.49 -7.28 4.34
C ARG A 114 -13.02 -8.70 4.53
N ILE A 115 -11.75 -8.97 4.25
CA ILE A 115 -11.14 -10.30 4.46
C ILE A 115 -11.13 -10.64 5.94
N LEU A 116 -10.74 -9.72 6.81
CA LEU A 116 -10.81 -9.92 8.27
C LEU A 116 -12.25 -10.14 8.78
N ALA A 117 -13.26 -9.70 8.04
CA ALA A 117 -14.67 -9.98 8.30
C ALA A 117 -15.15 -11.31 7.68
N GLY A 118 -14.28 -12.07 7.00
CA GLY A 118 -14.57 -13.40 6.44
C GLY A 118 -14.90 -13.43 4.95
N THR A 119 -14.72 -12.32 4.22
CA THR A 119 -14.90 -12.29 2.76
C THR A 119 -13.63 -12.88 2.10
N ALA A 120 -13.80 -13.75 1.11
CA ALA A 120 -12.67 -14.28 0.33
C ALA A 120 -11.95 -13.16 -0.45
N PRO A 121 -10.62 -13.26 -0.68
CA PRO A 121 -9.82 -12.17 -1.23
C PRO A 121 -10.29 -11.60 -2.56
N VAL A 122 -10.64 -12.45 -3.53
CA VAL A 122 -11.17 -11.99 -4.85
C VAL A 122 -12.51 -11.27 -4.67
N ALA A 123 -13.43 -11.84 -3.89
CA ALA A 123 -14.72 -11.21 -3.61
C ALA A 123 -14.54 -9.87 -2.86
N ALA A 124 -13.58 -9.78 -1.94
CA ALA A 124 -13.26 -8.55 -1.24
C ALA A 124 -12.74 -7.45 -2.18
N ILE A 125 -11.94 -7.80 -3.20
CA ILE A 125 -11.50 -6.89 -4.26
C ILE A 125 -12.70 -6.35 -5.04
N GLU A 126 -13.60 -7.23 -5.51
CA GLU A 126 -14.78 -6.85 -6.30
C GLU A 126 -15.75 -5.96 -5.51
N GLU A 127 -15.93 -6.23 -4.23
CA GLU A 127 -16.77 -5.41 -3.36
C GLU A 127 -16.12 -4.06 -3.03
N ALA A 128 -14.82 -4.05 -2.69
CA ALA A 128 -14.09 -2.83 -2.40
C ALA A 128 -14.04 -1.88 -3.62
N GLN A 129 -13.97 -2.43 -4.84
CA GLN A 129 -14.06 -1.64 -6.06
C GLN A 129 -15.34 -0.82 -6.13
N LYS A 130 -16.48 -1.39 -5.77
CA LYS A 130 -17.80 -0.71 -5.81
C LYS A 130 -17.86 0.44 -4.82
N ASP A 131 -17.18 0.30 -3.68
CA ASP A 131 -17.28 1.26 -2.58
C ASP A 131 -16.24 2.39 -2.66
N THR A 132 -15.08 2.13 -3.28
CA THR A 132 -13.92 3.04 -3.18
C THR A 132 -13.41 3.57 -4.51
N ILE A 133 -13.83 2.97 -5.64
CA ILE A 133 -13.25 3.25 -6.96
C ILE A 133 -14.30 3.81 -7.92
N ASP A 134 -14.17 5.11 -8.24
CA ASP A 134 -15.02 5.77 -9.24
C ASP A 134 -14.33 6.02 -10.60
N SER A 135 -13.00 5.94 -10.64
CA SER A 135 -12.22 6.29 -11.84
C SER A 135 -11.97 5.10 -12.75
N GLU A 136 -12.09 5.29 -14.05
CA GLU A 136 -11.86 4.24 -15.06
C GLU A 136 -10.44 3.65 -15.04
N PRO A 137 -9.35 4.39 -14.83
CA PRO A 137 -8.02 3.77 -14.74
C PRO A 137 -7.94 2.68 -13.67
N PHE A 138 -8.52 2.91 -12.48
CA PHE A 138 -8.50 1.90 -11.41
C PHE A 138 -9.35 0.67 -11.73
N LYS A 139 -10.53 0.86 -12.31
CA LYS A 139 -11.39 -0.25 -12.74
C LYS A 139 -10.67 -1.13 -13.75
N GLU A 140 -9.99 -0.51 -14.70
CA GLU A 140 -9.19 -1.22 -15.70
C GLU A 140 -8.03 -1.99 -15.06
N TRP A 141 -7.29 -1.39 -14.15
CA TRP A 141 -6.17 -2.07 -13.46
C TRP A 141 -6.63 -3.26 -12.60
N ILE A 142 -7.80 -3.14 -11.95
CA ILE A 142 -8.41 -4.25 -11.22
C ILE A 142 -8.79 -5.38 -12.21
N ARG A 143 -9.45 -5.03 -13.30
CA ARG A 143 -9.84 -5.99 -14.35
C ARG A 143 -8.62 -6.72 -14.91
N MET A 144 -7.56 -5.98 -15.30
CA MET A 144 -6.32 -6.55 -15.82
C MET A 144 -5.70 -7.56 -14.83
N GLY A 145 -5.64 -7.19 -13.55
CA GLY A 145 -5.10 -8.06 -12.51
C GLY A 145 -5.93 -9.34 -12.33
N LEU A 146 -7.25 -9.23 -12.27
CA LEU A 146 -8.14 -10.39 -12.11
C LEU A 146 -8.12 -11.32 -13.33
N GLU A 147 -8.19 -10.78 -14.55
CA GLU A 147 -8.19 -11.55 -15.80
C GLU A 147 -6.86 -12.28 -16.05
N SER A 148 -5.76 -11.78 -15.50
CA SER A 148 -4.45 -12.39 -15.66
C SER A 148 -4.19 -13.60 -14.75
N ALA A 149 -5.10 -13.97 -13.87
CA ALA A 149 -4.88 -15.00 -12.84
C ALA A 149 -4.41 -16.37 -13.40
N GLU A 150 -4.80 -16.71 -14.63
CA GLU A 150 -4.34 -17.94 -15.30
C GLU A 150 -2.97 -17.81 -15.98
N THR A 151 -2.46 -16.58 -16.16
CA THR A 151 -1.16 -16.31 -16.78
C THR A 151 -0.02 -16.62 -15.80
N ASP A 152 1.15 -16.99 -16.30
CA ASP A 152 2.38 -17.06 -15.48
C ASP A 152 2.65 -15.72 -14.81
N SER A 153 2.93 -15.72 -13.51
CA SER A 153 3.02 -14.48 -12.72
C SER A 153 4.18 -13.59 -13.14
N ARG A 154 5.29 -14.17 -13.57
CA ARG A 154 6.45 -13.41 -14.05
C ARG A 154 6.12 -12.72 -15.37
N GLN A 155 5.41 -13.43 -16.24
CA GLN A 155 4.96 -12.87 -17.50
C GLN A 155 3.90 -11.79 -17.29
N ALA A 156 2.88 -12.02 -16.46
CA ALA A 156 1.84 -11.03 -16.16
C ALA A 156 2.42 -9.74 -15.58
N ILE A 157 3.33 -9.85 -14.59
CA ILE A 157 3.99 -8.67 -13.98
C ILE A 157 4.93 -7.97 -14.96
N LEU A 158 5.60 -8.71 -15.86
CA LEU A 158 6.39 -8.11 -16.93
C LEU A 158 5.52 -7.33 -17.91
N ASP A 159 4.36 -7.87 -18.29
CA ASP A 159 3.42 -7.23 -19.22
C ASP A 159 2.77 -5.96 -18.62
N PHE A 160 2.51 -5.93 -17.31
CA PHE A 160 2.04 -4.73 -16.60
C PHE A 160 3.14 -3.67 -16.48
N GLY A 161 4.40 -4.07 -16.54
CA GLY A 161 5.57 -3.28 -16.20
C GLY A 161 6.03 -3.57 -14.77
N GLN A 162 7.32 -3.76 -14.60
CA GLN A 162 7.94 -4.11 -13.30
C GLN A 162 8.22 -2.87 -12.42
N MET A 163 7.68 -1.71 -12.81
CA MET A 163 7.92 -0.42 -12.16
C MET A 163 7.15 -0.29 -10.84
N CYS A 164 7.50 0.74 -10.07
CA CYS A 164 6.85 1.05 -8.79
C CYS A 164 5.60 1.93 -8.94
N GLU A 165 5.44 2.61 -10.06
CA GLU A 165 4.27 3.46 -10.35
C GLU A 165 2.98 2.63 -10.39
N ILE A 166 1.89 3.22 -9.93
CA ILE A 166 0.60 2.57 -9.77
C ILE A 166 0.12 1.83 -11.03
N PRO A 167 0.19 2.39 -12.26
CA PRO A 167 -0.31 1.69 -13.45
C PRO A 167 0.33 0.32 -13.68
N ALA A 168 1.56 0.14 -13.24
CA ALA A 168 2.31 -1.12 -13.36
C ALA A 168 2.16 -2.00 -12.11
N ALA A 169 2.38 -1.41 -10.93
CA ALA A 169 2.46 -2.15 -9.68
C ALA A 169 1.09 -2.63 -9.17
N PHE A 170 0.03 -1.81 -9.31
CA PHE A 170 -1.29 -2.10 -8.80
C PHE A 170 -1.93 -3.36 -9.42
N PRO A 171 -2.02 -3.51 -10.77
CA PRO A 171 -2.54 -4.75 -11.36
C PRO A 171 -1.69 -5.97 -10.99
N GLY A 172 -0.38 -5.81 -10.77
CA GLY A 172 0.49 -6.88 -10.29
C GLY A 172 0.12 -7.37 -8.87
N VAL A 173 -0.27 -6.46 -7.97
CA VAL A 173 -0.79 -6.85 -6.64
C VAL A 173 -2.10 -7.61 -6.78
N VAL A 174 -3.04 -7.11 -7.58
CA VAL A 174 -4.34 -7.75 -7.81
C VAL A 174 -4.15 -9.15 -8.42
N HIS A 175 -3.25 -9.30 -9.41
CA HIS A 175 -2.87 -10.59 -9.99
C HIS A 175 -2.41 -11.60 -8.92
N LEU A 176 -1.46 -11.20 -8.07
CA LEU A 176 -0.92 -12.08 -7.04
C LEU A 176 -2.00 -12.54 -6.05
N ILE A 177 -2.90 -11.63 -5.66
CA ILE A 177 -4.01 -11.96 -4.77
C ILE A 177 -4.98 -12.93 -5.46
N ALA A 178 -5.37 -12.66 -6.70
CA ALA A 178 -6.33 -13.48 -7.44
C ALA A 178 -5.80 -14.87 -7.73
N LYS A 179 -4.54 -14.97 -8.20
CA LYS A 179 -3.94 -16.25 -8.57
C LYS A 179 -3.63 -17.15 -7.37
N TYR A 180 -3.21 -16.54 -6.27
CA TYR A 180 -2.74 -17.26 -5.09
C TYR A 180 -3.63 -17.02 -3.86
N GLU A 181 -4.93 -16.94 -4.07
CA GLU A 181 -5.91 -16.61 -3.03
C GLU A 181 -5.73 -17.43 -1.74
N ASN A 182 -5.33 -18.69 -1.85
CA ASN A 182 -5.14 -19.62 -0.73
C ASN A 182 -3.67 -20.07 -0.55
N ASP A 183 -2.72 -19.39 -1.18
CA ASP A 183 -1.29 -19.76 -1.11
C ASP A 183 -0.37 -18.53 -1.01
N LEU A 184 -0.40 -17.88 0.15
CA LEU A 184 0.45 -16.74 0.49
C LEU A 184 1.93 -17.01 0.20
N LYS A 185 2.42 -18.22 0.49
CA LYS A 185 3.84 -18.53 0.34
C LYS A 185 4.24 -18.48 -1.14
N THR A 186 3.48 -19.14 -2.01
CA THR A 186 3.76 -19.12 -3.46
C THR A 186 3.58 -17.72 -4.03
N ALA A 187 2.55 -16.96 -3.60
CA ALA A 187 2.37 -15.57 -4.00
C ALA A 187 3.62 -14.72 -3.77
N LEU A 188 4.21 -14.81 -2.57
CA LEU A 188 5.40 -14.02 -2.22
C LEU A 188 6.66 -14.49 -2.96
N VAL A 189 6.82 -15.80 -3.18
CA VAL A 189 7.93 -16.35 -3.96
C VAL A 189 7.87 -15.88 -5.41
N GLU A 190 6.71 -16.04 -6.07
CA GLU A 190 6.54 -15.63 -7.46
C GLU A 190 6.61 -14.12 -7.64
N ASN A 191 6.14 -13.34 -6.67
CA ASN A 191 6.34 -11.89 -6.66
C ASN A 191 7.82 -11.51 -6.69
N VAL A 192 8.66 -12.15 -5.87
CA VAL A 192 10.11 -11.89 -5.86
C VAL A 192 10.75 -12.33 -7.17
N MET A 193 10.36 -13.49 -7.68
CA MET A 193 10.88 -14.04 -8.93
C MET A 193 10.49 -13.22 -10.16
N ALA A 194 9.38 -12.48 -10.10
CA ALA A 194 8.97 -11.57 -11.16
C ALA A 194 9.83 -10.30 -11.26
N GLY A 195 10.62 -9.99 -10.23
CA GLY A 195 11.55 -8.84 -10.24
C GLY A 195 10.86 -7.48 -10.14
N GLY A 196 11.60 -6.43 -10.49
CA GLY A 196 11.15 -5.04 -10.37
C GLY A 196 10.85 -4.63 -8.92
N ASP A 197 9.86 -3.77 -8.69
CA ASP A 197 9.41 -3.39 -7.35
C ASP A 197 8.64 -4.52 -6.66
N SER A 198 9.34 -5.60 -6.34
CA SER A 198 8.75 -6.71 -5.60
C SER A 198 8.47 -6.36 -4.13
N ALA A 199 9.09 -5.32 -3.58
CA ALA A 199 8.89 -4.90 -2.19
C ALA A 199 7.51 -4.27 -2.00
N GLY A 200 7.13 -3.28 -2.81
CA GLY A 200 5.83 -2.62 -2.74
C GLY A 200 4.69 -3.60 -2.98
N ARG A 201 4.77 -4.39 -4.07
CA ARG A 201 3.77 -5.43 -4.36
C ARG A 201 3.66 -6.47 -3.24
N GLY A 202 4.80 -6.95 -2.74
CA GLY A 202 4.84 -7.98 -1.70
C GLY A 202 4.27 -7.53 -0.35
N LEU A 203 4.43 -6.26 0.02
CA LEU A 203 3.83 -5.72 1.24
C LEU A 203 2.29 -5.73 1.17
N LEU A 204 1.70 -5.33 0.04
CA LEU A 204 0.25 -5.31 -0.14
C LEU A 204 -0.33 -6.70 -0.31
N ALA A 205 0.24 -7.52 -1.20
CA ALA A 205 -0.21 -8.90 -1.38
C ALA A 205 -0.06 -9.71 -0.09
N GLY A 206 1.06 -9.54 0.63
CA GLY A 206 1.29 -10.20 1.92
C GLY A 206 0.32 -9.76 3.01
N MET A 207 -0.04 -8.47 3.07
CA MET A 207 -1.05 -7.96 3.99
C MET A 207 -2.43 -8.56 3.70
N VAL A 208 -2.84 -8.56 2.44
CA VAL A 208 -4.17 -9.03 2.00
C VAL A 208 -4.31 -10.53 2.17
N LEU A 209 -3.36 -11.31 1.64
CA LEU A 209 -3.40 -12.78 1.76
C LEU A 209 -3.08 -13.27 3.17
N GLY A 210 -2.33 -12.49 3.96
CA GLY A 210 -2.08 -12.82 5.36
C GLY A 210 -3.25 -12.52 6.29
N ALA A 211 -4.24 -11.74 5.83
CA ALA A 211 -5.49 -11.49 6.55
C ALA A 211 -6.55 -12.57 6.28
N HIS A 212 -6.38 -13.36 5.23
CA HIS A 212 -7.24 -14.50 4.86
C HIS A 212 -6.87 -15.75 5.65
#